data_98353f69aafe263d0867f6b6d04d18b1
#
_entry.id   98353f69aafe263d0867f6b6d04d18b1
#
_cell.length_a   1.000
_cell.length_b   1.000
_cell.length_c   1.000
_cell.angle_alpha   90.00
_cell.angle_beta   90.00
_cell.angle_gamma   90.00
#
_symmetry.space_group_name_H-M   'P 1'
#
loop_
_entity.id
_entity.type
_entity.pdbx_description
1 polymer ?
#
loop_
_entity_poly.entity_id
_entity_poly.type
_entity_poly.pdbx_seq_one_letter_code
_entity_poly.pdbx_strand_id
1 'polypeptide(L)'
;MKAKVESRKAKGSGRHGWLVVAAALLAGCVAVVKPPPPREAAPADFPEDVYLKAASTTPVYRIDPARSRILVYVYREGALAKMGHDHVVASREVRGYALLPADSARARADFYFPVSTLSMDEPELRQGAGFTSEIAAEDIENTRLRMLRLLDAEKHPYTRIHAVRAAGSPPDLVLDAELTLHGVTRTLNIPVRLTVEGGRFSVEGEADIRQTDFGITPFSVLGGALAVKDPLRIIFRIEGVRVGSAP
;
A
#
# COMPACT_ATOMS: atom_id res chain seq x y z
N MET A 1 -28.35 -71.42 -50.69
CA MET A 1 -28.87 -72.48 -49.80
C MET A 1 -29.40 -71.82 -48.56
N LYS A 2 -30.74 -71.79 -48.48
CA LYS A 2 -31.58 -72.35 -47.37
C LYS A 2 -31.19 -71.84 -46.01
N ALA A 3 -32.00 -71.33 -45.08
CA ALA A 3 -33.48 -71.23 -44.96
C ALA A 3 -33.67 -70.39 -43.69
N LYS A 4 -34.55 -69.38 -43.60
CA LYS A 4 -35.94 -69.50 -43.12
C LYS A 4 -36.05 -70.01 -41.68
N VAL A 5 -36.62 -69.27 -40.78
CA VAL A 5 -38.00 -69.36 -40.20
C VAL A 5 -38.08 -68.45 -38.98
N GLU A 6 -38.89 -67.45 -38.96
CA GLU A 6 -40.23 -67.29 -38.30
C GLU A 6 -40.25 -67.80 -36.81
N SER A 7 -40.84 -67.19 -35.87
CA SER A 7 -42.03 -66.35 -35.73
C SER A 7 -42.38 -66.18 -34.24
N ARG A 8 -43.16 -65.15 -33.98
CA ARG A 8 -44.27 -65.03 -33.01
C ARG A 8 -44.04 -64.46 -31.61
N LYS A 9 -44.55 -63.31 -31.52
CA LYS A 9 -45.62 -62.81 -30.60
C LYS A 9 -45.66 -63.35 -29.17
N ALA A 10 -45.61 -62.41 -28.23
CA ALA A 10 -46.72 -62.26 -27.27
C ALA A 10 -46.68 -60.88 -26.57
N LYS A 11 -47.88 -60.38 -26.41
CA LYS A 11 -48.34 -59.18 -25.71
C LYS A 11 -47.98 -59.19 -24.22
N GLY A 12 -47.71 -58.00 -23.61
CA GLY A 12 -47.79 -57.82 -22.16
C GLY A 12 -47.71 -56.36 -21.83
N SER A 13 -48.86 -55.77 -21.49
CA SER A 13 -49.05 -54.41 -21.03
C SER A 13 -48.41 -54.19 -19.66
N GLY A 14 -47.80 -53.02 -19.41
CA GLY A 14 -47.38 -52.64 -18.05
C GLY A 14 -46.87 -51.19 -18.06
N ARG A 15 -47.80 -50.25 -17.95
CA ARG A 15 -47.52 -48.82 -17.73
C ARG A 15 -46.95 -48.66 -16.30
N HIS A 16 -45.67 -48.35 -16.18
CA HIS A 16 -45.13 -47.74 -14.97
C HIS A 16 -44.28 -46.56 -15.39
N GLY A 17 -44.84 -45.40 -15.13
CA GLY A 17 -44.13 -44.13 -15.32
C GLY A 17 -42.98 -44.02 -14.31
N TRP A 18 -41.79 -43.88 -14.80
CA TRP A 18 -40.66 -43.45 -14.01
C TRP A 18 -40.48 -41.94 -14.23
N LEU A 19 -40.87 -41.19 -13.18
CA LEU A 19 -40.48 -39.78 -13.04
C LEU A 19 -38.98 -39.77 -12.74
N VAL A 20 -38.18 -39.37 -13.73
CA VAL A 20 -36.78 -39.02 -13.53
C VAL A 20 -36.75 -37.62 -12.95
N VAL A 21 -36.60 -37.50 -11.65
CA VAL A 21 -36.29 -36.22 -10.99
C VAL A 21 -34.81 -35.92 -11.26
N ALA A 22 -34.56 -35.04 -12.21
CA ALA A 22 -33.22 -34.46 -12.45
C ALA A 22 -32.92 -33.47 -11.30
N ALA A 23 -32.23 -33.92 -10.26
CA ALA A 23 -31.66 -33.06 -9.24
C ALA A 23 -30.46 -32.32 -9.85
N ALA A 24 -30.69 -31.08 -10.27
CA ALA A 24 -29.64 -30.18 -10.67
C ALA A 24 -28.82 -29.79 -9.42
N LEU A 25 -27.65 -30.38 -9.25
CA LEU A 25 -26.64 -29.97 -8.30
C LEU A 25 -26.08 -28.59 -8.75
N LEU A 26 -26.61 -27.51 -8.19
CA LEU A 26 -26.00 -26.19 -8.23
C LEU A 26 -24.75 -26.23 -7.33
N ALA A 27 -23.62 -26.61 -7.89
CA ALA A 27 -22.32 -26.40 -7.28
C ALA A 27 -22.03 -24.89 -7.31
N GLY A 28 -22.50 -24.18 -6.30
CA GLY A 28 -22.10 -22.80 -6.08
C GLY A 28 -20.59 -22.78 -5.78
N CYS A 29 -19.80 -22.19 -6.69
CA CYS A 29 -18.41 -21.86 -6.40
C CYS A 29 -18.42 -20.84 -5.26
N VAL A 30 -18.25 -21.30 -4.03
CA VAL A 30 -17.90 -20.44 -2.90
C VAL A 30 -16.48 -19.97 -3.18
N ALA A 31 -16.34 -18.71 -3.60
CA ALA A 31 -15.03 -18.09 -3.69
C ALA A 31 -14.39 -18.16 -2.29
N VAL A 32 -13.34 -18.94 -2.15
CA VAL A 32 -12.52 -18.97 -0.94
C VAL A 32 -11.85 -17.60 -0.84
N VAL A 33 -12.44 -16.71 -0.03
CA VAL A 33 -11.82 -15.45 0.33
C VAL A 33 -10.57 -15.80 1.12
N LYS A 34 -9.41 -15.66 0.51
CA LYS A 34 -8.12 -15.83 1.20
C LYS A 34 -8.11 -14.86 2.38
N PRO A 35 -7.92 -15.32 3.62
CA PRO A 35 -7.84 -14.40 4.75
C PRO A 35 -6.73 -13.38 4.48
N PRO A 36 -6.94 -12.11 4.87
CA PRO A 36 -5.90 -11.11 4.74
C PRO A 36 -4.64 -11.61 5.46
N PRO A 37 -3.44 -11.32 4.93
CA PRO A 37 -2.20 -11.69 5.59
C PRO A 37 -2.20 -11.15 7.02
N PRO A 38 -1.56 -11.87 7.97
CA PRO A 38 -1.43 -11.38 9.34
C PRO A 38 -0.89 -9.95 9.31
N ARG A 39 -1.53 -9.05 10.06
CA ARG A 39 -1.02 -7.69 10.19
C ARG A 39 0.37 -7.77 10.81
N GLU A 40 1.36 -7.24 10.12
CA GLU A 40 2.69 -7.11 10.73
C GLU A 40 2.57 -6.34 12.04
N ALA A 41 3.29 -6.80 13.07
CA ALA A 41 3.33 -6.13 14.37
C ALA A 41 3.88 -4.71 14.22
N ALA A 42 3.54 -3.83 15.15
CA ALA A 42 4.18 -2.51 15.21
C ALA A 42 5.68 -2.68 15.55
N PRO A 43 6.54 -1.70 15.17
CA PRO A 43 7.90 -1.64 15.71
C PRO A 43 7.88 -1.70 17.23
N ALA A 44 8.78 -2.49 17.85
CA ALA A 44 8.75 -2.77 19.29
C ALA A 44 8.86 -1.50 20.17
N ASP A 45 9.49 -0.46 19.64
CA ASP A 45 9.70 0.84 20.31
C ASP A 45 8.69 1.91 19.85
N PHE A 46 7.61 1.52 19.18
CA PHE A 46 6.59 2.47 18.72
C PHE A 46 5.83 3.06 19.90
N PRO A 47 5.72 4.42 20.03
CA PRO A 47 5.25 5.08 21.25
C PRO A 47 3.72 5.14 21.37
N GLU A 48 3.00 4.05 21.09
CA GLU A 48 1.53 4.00 21.13
C GLU A 48 0.96 4.44 22.48
N ASP A 49 1.54 3.95 23.58
CA ASP A 49 1.11 4.27 24.94
C ASP A 49 1.16 5.76 25.26
N VAL A 50 2.12 6.49 24.69
CA VAL A 50 2.25 7.93 24.87
C VAL A 50 1.04 8.66 24.31
N TYR A 51 0.59 8.23 23.12
CA TYR A 51 -0.60 8.80 22.47
C TYR A 51 -1.89 8.44 23.19
N LEU A 52 -2.04 7.18 23.59
CA LEU A 52 -3.25 6.72 24.28
C LEU A 52 -3.41 7.41 25.65
N LYS A 53 -2.33 7.62 26.38
CA LYS A 53 -2.35 8.39 27.65
C LYS A 53 -2.72 9.87 27.43
N ALA A 54 -2.20 10.49 26.37
CA ALA A 54 -2.47 11.87 26.04
C ALA A 54 -3.92 12.11 25.57
N ALA A 55 -4.62 11.09 25.08
CA ALA A 55 -5.95 11.20 24.51
C ALA A 55 -7.03 11.72 25.49
N SER A 56 -6.79 11.60 26.81
CA SER A 56 -7.69 12.12 27.85
C SER A 56 -7.66 13.65 27.98
N THR A 57 -6.60 14.30 27.54
CA THR A 57 -6.39 15.75 27.71
C THR A 57 -6.16 16.52 26.42
N THR A 58 -5.77 15.83 25.37
CA THR A 58 -5.40 16.44 24.08
C THR A 58 -6.03 15.65 22.95
N PRO A 59 -6.46 16.30 21.84
CA PRO A 59 -6.95 15.61 20.67
C PRO A 59 -5.86 14.69 20.07
N VAL A 60 -6.09 13.40 20.18
CA VAL A 60 -5.26 12.35 19.55
C VAL A 60 -6.07 11.67 18.47
N TYR A 61 -5.41 11.40 17.36
CA TYR A 61 -6.00 10.74 16.19
C TYR A 61 -5.19 9.49 15.88
N ARG A 62 -5.89 8.40 15.59
CA ARG A 62 -5.30 7.20 15.03
C ARG A 62 -5.36 7.28 13.50
N ILE A 63 -4.25 7.00 12.84
CA ILE A 63 -4.19 6.97 11.38
C ILE A 63 -5.11 5.86 10.85
N ASP A 64 -5.86 6.18 9.81
CA ASP A 64 -6.75 5.27 9.09
C ASP A 64 -6.03 4.75 7.83
N PRO A 65 -5.53 3.50 7.84
CA PRO A 65 -4.79 2.96 6.70
C PRO A 65 -5.62 2.90 5.41
N ALA A 66 -6.94 2.67 5.52
CA ALA A 66 -7.81 2.56 4.36
C ALA A 66 -7.96 3.89 3.60
N ARG A 67 -7.67 5.01 4.26
CA ARG A 67 -7.79 6.36 3.71
C ARG A 67 -6.43 7.07 3.53
N SER A 68 -5.37 6.43 3.99
CA SER A 68 -3.99 6.96 3.91
C SER A 68 -3.21 6.30 2.79
N ARG A 69 -2.38 7.07 2.13
CA ARG A 69 -1.44 6.56 1.12
C ARG A 69 -0.21 7.43 1.02
N ILE A 70 0.89 6.79 0.65
CA ILE A 70 2.14 7.45 0.28
C ILE A 70 2.52 6.91 -1.09
N LEU A 71 2.79 7.78 -2.04
CA LEU A 71 3.25 7.46 -3.39
C LEU A 71 4.68 7.93 -3.55
N VAL A 72 5.53 7.08 -4.10
CA VAL A 72 6.92 7.38 -4.41
C VAL A 72 7.13 7.21 -5.92
N TYR A 73 7.48 8.29 -6.59
CA TYR A 73 7.77 8.30 -8.01
C TYR A 73 9.26 8.09 -8.23
N VAL A 74 9.58 7.09 -9.03
CA VAL A 74 10.94 6.62 -9.30
C VAL A 74 11.18 6.79 -10.79
N TYR A 75 12.11 7.66 -11.14
CA TYR A 75 12.40 7.99 -12.53
C TYR A 75 13.67 7.32 -13.02
N ARG A 76 13.64 6.88 -14.26
CA ARG A 76 14.82 6.35 -14.97
C ARG A 76 15.69 7.46 -15.48
N GLU A 77 16.99 7.15 -15.68
CA GLU A 77 17.97 8.04 -16.33
C GLU A 77 19.01 7.26 -17.13
N GLY A 78 19.90 7.99 -17.80
CA GLY A 78 20.99 7.44 -18.59
C GLY A 78 20.71 7.38 -20.09
N ALA A 79 21.73 7.07 -20.89
CA ALA A 79 21.64 7.05 -22.35
C ALA A 79 20.66 6.00 -22.89
N LEU A 80 20.46 4.91 -22.15
CA LEU A 80 19.54 3.83 -22.47
C LEU A 80 18.23 3.90 -21.65
N ALA A 81 17.90 5.05 -21.06
CA ALA A 81 16.69 5.22 -20.27
C ALA A 81 15.40 4.77 -20.98
N LYS A 82 15.34 4.87 -22.31
CA LYS A 82 14.19 4.42 -23.11
C LYS A 82 13.95 2.91 -23.02
N MET A 83 14.93 2.11 -22.60
CA MET A 83 14.80 0.66 -22.41
C MET A 83 14.26 0.27 -21.04
N GLY A 84 14.16 1.23 -20.12
CA GLY A 84 13.59 1.03 -18.79
C GLY A 84 12.22 1.69 -18.64
N HIS A 85 11.70 1.66 -17.43
CA HIS A 85 10.41 2.24 -17.07
C HIS A 85 10.54 3.20 -15.89
N ASP A 86 9.65 4.18 -15.84
CA ASP A 86 9.40 4.92 -14.62
C ASP A 86 8.40 4.12 -13.78
N HIS A 87 8.56 4.17 -12.46
CA HIS A 87 7.78 3.37 -11.54
C HIS A 87 7.04 4.24 -10.52
N VAL A 88 5.90 3.77 -10.04
CA VAL A 88 5.22 4.32 -8.88
C VAL A 88 5.10 3.25 -7.81
N VAL A 89 5.64 3.54 -6.63
CA VAL A 89 5.56 2.69 -5.45
C VAL A 89 4.52 3.26 -4.50
N ALA A 90 3.68 2.42 -3.93
CA ALA A 90 2.66 2.88 -3.00
C ALA A 90 2.73 2.15 -1.65
N SER A 91 2.52 2.90 -0.56
CA SER A 91 2.17 2.36 0.75
C SER A 91 0.73 2.69 1.08
N ARG A 92 -0.06 1.68 1.44
CA ARG A 92 -1.44 1.77 1.92
C ARG A 92 -1.60 1.26 3.36
N GLU A 93 -0.52 0.78 3.96
CA GLU A 93 -0.49 0.23 5.33
C GLU A 93 0.14 1.21 6.32
N VAL A 94 -0.14 2.51 6.14
CA VAL A 94 0.35 3.56 7.05
C VAL A 94 -0.39 3.48 8.36
N ARG A 95 0.35 3.33 9.47
CA ARG A 95 -0.20 3.17 10.81
C ARG A 95 0.48 4.11 11.80
N GLY A 96 -0.24 4.54 12.82
CA GLY A 96 0.31 5.40 13.84
C GLY A 96 -0.70 6.35 14.44
N TYR A 97 -0.18 7.43 15.01
CA TYR A 97 -0.96 8.41 15.74
C TYR A 97 -0.47 9.83 15.45
N ALA A 98 -1.41 10.77 15.55
CA ALA A 98 -1.13 12.19 15.56
C ALA A 98 -1.77 12.84 16.79
N LEU A 99 -1.03 13.70 17.47
CA LEU A 99 -1.48 14.56 18.56
C LEU A 99 -1.56 15.97 18.01
N LEU A 100 -2.79 16.51 17.94
CA LEU A 100 -3.08 17.79 17.30
C LEU A 100 -3.74 18.75 18.32
N PRO A 101 -2.95 19.41 19.20
CA PRO A 101 -3.44 20.42 20.11
C PRO A 101 -3.80 21.71 19.35
N ALA A 102 -4.48 22.65 20.02
CA ALA A 102 -4.78 23.96 19.46
C ALA A 102 -3.53 24.75 19.07
N ASP A 103 -2.44 24.58 19.84
CA ASP A 103 -1.13 25.12 19.51
C ASP A 103 -0.38 24.15 18.58
N SER A 104 -0.29 24.51 17.30
CA SER A 104 0.36 23.68 16.27
C SER A 104 1.86 23.43 16.55
N ALA A 105 2.53 24.32 17.26
CA ALA A 105 3.95 24.12 17.64
C ALA A 105 4.15 22.91 18.58
N ARG A 106 3.08 22.43 19.23
CA ARG A 106 3.06 21.26 20.10
C ARG A 106 2.50 20.02 19.39
N ALA A 107 2.11 20.14 18.14
CA ALA A 107 1.66 19.00 17.35
C ALA A 107 2.81 18.04 17.11
N ARG A 108 2.50 16.75 17.14
CA ARG A 108 3.44 15.68 16.83
C ARG A 108 2.71 14.51 16.21
N ALA A 109 3.40 13.74 15.40
CA ALA A 109 2.88 12.50 14.86
C ALA A 109 4.00 11.46 14.76
N ASP A 110 3.67 10.21 15.09
CA ASP A 110 4.51 9.06 14.86
C ASP A 110 3.73 8.09 14.00
N PHE A 111 4.29 7.72 12.86
CA PHE A 111 3.70 6.71 12.01
C PHE A 111 4.78 5.89 11.29
N TYR A 112 4.37 4.72 10.84
CA TYR A 112 5.23 3.78 10.16
C TYR A 112 4.44 3.00 9.11
N PHE A 113 5.15 2.37 8.22
CA PHE A 113 4.61 1.34 7.34
C PHE A 113 5.64 0.24 7.10
N PRO A 114 5.18 -1.04 6.97
CA PRO A 114 6.06 -2.14 6.64
C PRO A 114 6.57 -2.03 5.20
N VAL A 115 7.87 -2.18 5.01
CA VAL A 115 8.50 -2.13 3.68
C VAL A 115 8.02 -3.29 2.79
N SER A 116 7.75 -4.45 3.40
CA SER A 116 7.22 -5.65 2.73
C SER A 116 5.85 -5.45 2.05
N THR A 117 5.05 -4.49 2.55
CA THR A 117 3.70 -4.21 2.05
C THR A 117 3.66 -3.20 0.89
N LEU A 118 4.81 -2.69 0.49
CA LEU A 118 4.90 -1.78 -0.64
C LEU A 118 4.44 -2.47 -1.92
N SER A 119 3.46 -1.86 -2.60
CA SER A 119 3.04 -2.23 -3.95
C SER A 119 3.81 -1.42 -4.99
N MET A 120 3.87 -1.94 -6.21
CA MET A 120 4.56 -1.29 -7.32
C MET A 120 3.68 -1.33 -8.56
N ASP A 121 3.63 -0.20 -9.25
CA ASP A 121 3.06 -0.06 -10.58
C ASP A 121 1.58 -0.51 -10.69
N GLU A 122 0.78 -0.22 -9.66
CA GLU A 122 -0.67 -0.40 -9.76
C GLU A 122 -1.19 0.36 -10.99
N PRO A 123 -2.01 -0.24 -11.88
CA PRO A 123 -2.39 0.36 -13.15
C PRO A 123 -2.99 1.76 -13.02
N GLU A 124 -3.86 1.97 -12.04
CA GLU A 124 -4.49 3.27 -11.78
C GLU A 124 -3.48 4.33 -11.34
N LEU A 125 -2.47 3.96 -10.54
CA LEU A 125 -1.44 4.87 -10.09
C LEU A 125 -0.49 5.24 -11.22
N ARG A 126 -0.13 4.29 -12.09
CA ARG A 126 0.66 4.57 -13.30
C ARG A 126 -0.07 5.52 -14.25
N GLN A 127 -1.36 5.28 -14.47
CA GLN A 127 -2.20 6.15 -15.29
C GLN A 127 -2.25 7.58 -14.70
N GLY A 128 -2.47 7.69 -13.38
CA GLY A 128 -2.48 8.97 -12.68
C GLY A 128 -1.14 9.70 -12.73
N ALA A 129 -0.02 8.97 -12.81
CA ALA A 129 1.32 9.51 -12.98
C ALA A 129 1.66 9.89 -14.44
N GLY A 130 0.81 9.55 -15.41
CA GLY A 130 1.10 9.72 -16.82
C GLY A 130 2.12 8.71 -17.37
N PHE A 131 2.35 7.59 -16.69
CA PHE A 131 3.26 6.54 -17.13
C PHE A 131 2.53 5.59 -18.08
N THR A 132 2.78 5.74 -19.37
CA THR A 132 2.04 5.06 -20.44
C THR A 132 2.66 3.75 -20.91
N SER A 133 3.92 3.45 -20.51
CA SER A 133 4.57 2.20 -20.89
C SER A 133 3.92 1.01 -20.18
N GLU A 134 3.62 -0.04 -20.91
CA GLU A 134 3.17 -1.31 -20.34
C GLU A 134 4.37 -2.06 -19.75
N ILE A 135 4.16 -2.70 -18.61
CA ILE A 135 5.15 -3.52 -17.91
C ILE A 135 4.49 -4.87 -17.62
N ALA A 136 5.17 -5.96 -17.97
CA ALA A 136 4.67 -7.28 -17.64
C ALA A 136 4.62 -7.50 -16.12
N ALA A 137 3.61 -8.24 -15.64
CA ALA A 137 3.43 -8.48 -14.20
C ALA A 137 4.65 -9.14 -13.55
N GLU A 138 5.34 -10.01 -14.28
CA GLU A 138 6.59 -10.64 -13.81
C GLU A 138 7.72 -9.60 -13.64
N ASP A 139 7.83 -8.64 -14.54
CA ASP A 139 8.85 -7.58 -14.45
C ASP A 139 8.56 -6.61 -13.30
N ILE A 140 7.28 -6.33 -13.04
CA ILE A 140 6.85 -5.55 -11.87
C ILE A 140 7.29 -6.25 -10.59
N GLU A 141 6.99 -7.55 -10.45
CA GLU A 141 7.34 -8.31 -9.26
C GLU A 141 8.86 -8.46 -9.09
N ASN A 142 9.60 -8.73 -10.17
CA ASN A 142 11.05 -8.77 -10.15
C ASN A 142 11.66 -7.43 -9.71
N THR A 143 11.08 -6.31 -10.16
CA THR A 143 11.52 -4.97 -9.77
C THR A 143 11.17 -4.69 -8.31
N ARG A 144 10.00 -5.10 -7.84
CA ARG A 144 9.59 -5.01 -6.42
C ARG A 144 10.56 -5.79 -5.52
N LEU A 145 10.89 -7.02 -5.87
CA LEU A 145 11.84 -7.84 -5.11
C LEU A 145 13.25 -7.23 -5.09
N ARG A 146 13.66 -6.59 -6.18
CA ARG A 146 14.92 -5.83 -6.22
C ARG A 146 14.87 -4.62 -5.30
N MET A 147 13.79 -3.86 -5.32
CA MET A 147 13.57 -2.73 -4.41
C MET A 147 13.66 -3.18 -2.94
N LEU A 148 12.99 -4.27 -2.56
CA LEU A 148 13.05 -4.79 -1.18
C LEU A 148 14.48 -5.15 -0.75
N ARG A 149 15.28 -5.70 -1.67
CA ARG A 149 16.70 -5.99 -1.40
C ARG A 149 17.54 -4.72 -1.26
N LEU A 150 17.31 -3.70 -2.12
CA LEU A 150 18.00 -2.41 -2.03
C LEU A 150 17.67 -1.66 -0.73
N LEU A 151 16.46 -1.85 -0.22
CA LEU A 151 16.01 -1.29 1.05
C LEU A 151 16.46 -2.11 2.27
N ASP A 152 17.14 -3.25 2.06
CA ASP A 152 17.51 -4.21 3.11
C ASP A 152 16.31 -4.51 4.05
N ALA A 153 15.18 -4.88 3.42
CA ALA A 153 13.88 -4.99 4.09
C ALA A 153 13.84 -6.00 5.23
N GLU A 154 14.72 -7.02 5.21
CA GLU A 154 14.85 -8.00 6.30
C GLU A 154 15.43 -7.36 7.56
N LYS A 155 16.42 -6.47 7.41
CA LYS A 155 17.08 -5.77 8.51
C LYS A 155 16.34 -4.50 8.91
N HIS A 156 15.74 -3.82 7.93
CA HIS A 156 15.01 -2.57 8.10
C HIS A 156 13.55 -2.73 7.64
N PRO A 157 12.72 -3.51 8.38
CA PRO A 157 11.38 -3.89 7.93
C PRO A 157 10.38 -2.75 7.90
N TYR A 158 10.71 -1.59 8.49
CA TYR A 158 9.81 -0.45 8.58
C TYR A 158 10.45 0.83 8.06
N THR A 159 9.67 1.62 7.33
CA THR A 159 9.90 3.05 7.20
C THR A 159 9.14 3.76 8.31
N ARG A 160 9.78 4.73 8.99
CA ARG A 160 9.22 5.46 10.13
C ARG A 160 9.27 6.96 9.89
N ILE A 161 8.26 7.65 10.36
CA ILE A 161 8.17 9.10 10.30
C ILE A 161 7.82 9.61 11.70
N HIS A 162 8.62 10.54 12.21
CA HIS A 162 8.40 11.24 13.45
C HIS A 162 8.32 12.74 13.16
N ALA A 163 7.11 13.30 13.14
CA ALA A 163 6.91 14.73 13.01
C ALA A 163 6.99 15.37 14.41
N VAL A 164 8.03 16.16 14.62
CA VAL A 164 8.37 16.71 15.94
C VAL A 164 7.78 18.08 16.19
N ARG A 165 7.48 18.83 15.14
CA ARG A 165 6.95 20.19 15.21
C ARG A 165 6.24 20.59 13.93
N ALA A 166 5.23 21.44 14.06
CA ALA A 166 4.61 22.13 12.94
C ALA A 166 4.76 23.65 13.14
N ALA A 167 5.23 24.34 12.12
CA ALA A 167 5.29 25.80 12.05
C ALA A 167 4.21 26.31 11.10
N GLY A 168 3.70 27.54 11.36
CA GLY A 168 2.61 28.13 10.58
C GLY A 168 1.25 27.97 11.25
N SER A 169 0.20 28.17 10.47
CA SER A 169 -1.19 28.05 10.92
C SER A 169 -1.99 27.23 9.92
N PRO A 170 -2.87 26.35 10.40
CA PRO A 170 -3.76 25.62 9.48
C PRO A 170 -4.52 26.58 8.54
N PRO A 171 -4.74 26.20 7.27
CA PRO A 171 -4.45 24.89 6.74
C PRO A 171 -2.98 24.66 6.34
N ASP A 172 -2.15 25.70 6.18
CA ASP A 172 -0.83 25.62 5.59
C ASP A 172 0.25 25.62 6.68
N LEU A 173 0.97 24.50 6.79
CA LEU A 173 1.98 24.26 7.80
C LEU A 173 3.28 23.80 7.14
N VAL A 174 4.39 23.95 7.88
CA VAL A 174 5.65 23.26 7.57
C VAL A 174 5.95 22.32 8.73
N LEU A 175 6.09 21.02 8.41
CA LEU A 175 6.45 20.00 9.39
C LEU A 175 7.97 19.82 9.43
N ASP A 176 8.54 19.85 10.63
CA ASP A 176 9.86 19.27 10.89
C ASP A 176 9.64 17.77 11.14
N ALA A 177 10.02 16.93 10.19
CA ALA A 177 9.79 15.50 10.25
C ALA A 177 11.10 14.71 10.09
N GLU A 178 11.32 13.76 10.98
CA GLU A 178 12.40 12.78 10.89
C GLU A 178 11.91 11.56 10.13
N LEU A 179 12.48 11.34 8.95
CA LEU A 179 12.26 10.14 8.15
C LEU A 179 13.36 9.13 8.41
N THR A 180 13.02 7.95 8.87
CA THR A 180 13.94 6.80 8.97
C THR A 180 13.63 5.82 7.85
N LEU A 181 14.59 5.66 6.93
CA LEU A 181 14.54 4.75 5.80
C LEU A 181 15.87 4.00 5.72
N HIS A 182 15.87 2.70 5.44
CA HIS A 182 17.08 1.89 5.33
C HIS A 182 18.00 2.01 6.59
N GLY A 183 17.41 2.20 7.78
CA GLY A 183 18.13 2.38 9.04
C GLY A 183 18.78 3.75 9.23
N VAL A 184 18.66 4.67 8.30
CA VAL A 184 19.21 6.03 8.35
C VAL A 184 18.09 7.03 8.58
N THR A 185 18.29 7.97 9.52
CA THR A 185 17.33 9.05 9.82
C THR A 185 17.79 10.36 9.21
N ARG A 186 16.87 11.09 8.59
CA ARG A 186 17.08 12.45 8.07
C ARG A 186 15.92 13.35 8.46
N THR A 187 16.23 14.59 8.82
CA THR A 187 15.23 15.62 9.08
C THR A 187 14.84 16.29 7.77
N LEU A 188 13.55 16.40 7.53
CA LEU A 188 12.95 17.04 6.36
C LEU A 188 12.03 18.17 6.84
N ASN A 189 12.02 19.27 6.09
CA ASN A 189 11.04 20.35 6.26
C ASN A 189 10.00 20.18 5.15
N ILE A 190 8.80 19.77 5.51
CA ILE A 190 7.78 19.37 4.54
C ILE A 190 6.61 20.35 4.61
N PRO A 191 6.37 21.14 3.55
CA PRO A 191 5.14 21.90 3.41
C PRO A 191 3.94 20.97 3.32
N VAL A 192 2.91 21.23 4.13
CA VAL A 192 1.70 20.41 4.16
C VAL A 192 0.45 21.26 4.30
N ARG A 193 -0.65 20.71 3.85
CA ARG A 193 -1.99 21.21 4.11
C ARG A 193 -2.70 20.30 5.10
N LEU A 194 -3.03 20.84 6.27
CA LEU A 194 -3.75 20.16 7.35
C LEU A 194 -5.20 20.64 7.43
N THR A 195 -6.14 19.71 7.41
CA THR A 195 -7.56 19.95 7.69
C THR A 195 -7.98 19.10 8.87
N VAL A 196 -8.70 19.69 9.84
CA VAL A 196 -9.26 18.98 11.00
C VAL A 196 -10.73 19.31 11.08
N GLU A 197 -11.60 18.32 10.86
CA GLU A 197 -13.04 18.51 10.84
C GLU A 197 -13.76 17.21 11.22
N GLY A 198 -14.89 17.31 11.92
CA GLY A 198 -15.78 16.18 12.19
C GLY A 198 -15.09 15.01 12.93
N GLY A 199 -14.12 15.29 13.81
CA GLY A 199 -13.37 14.25 14.50
C GLY A 199 -12.37 13.49 13.61
N ARG A 200 -12.04 14.04 12.43
CA ARG A 200 -11.03 13.53 11.50
C ARG A 200 -9.97 14.57 11.23
N PHE A 201 -8.80 14.13 10.79
CA PHE A 201 -7.83 15.01 10.14
C PHE A 201 -7.44 14.43 8.79
N SER A 202 -7.01 15.31 7.90
CA SER A 202 -6.31 14.98 6.66
C SER A 202 -5.10 15.89 6.55
N VAL A 203 -3.93 15.30 6.26
CA VAL A 203 -2.72 16.03 5.93
C VAL A 203 -2.21 15.57 4.56
N GLU A 204 -1.95 16.53 3.69
CA GLU A 204 -1.42 16.31 2.34
C GLU A 204 -0.13 17.09 2.16
N GLY A 205 0.80 16.51 1.44
CA GLY A 205 2.07 17.17 1.14
C GLY A 205 2.89 16.41 0.11
N GLU A 206 3.99 17.06 -0.25
CA GLU A 206 5.00 16.45 -1.11
C GLU A 206 6.42 16.75 -0.59
N ALA A 207 7.34 15.85 -0.89
CA ALA A 207 8.74 15.99 -0.54
C ALA A 207 9.60 15.29 -1.58
N ASP A 208 10.78 15.84 -1.82
CA ASP A 208 11.83 15.17 -2.57
C ASP A 208 12.90 14.69 -1.59
N ILE A 209 13.35 13.45 -1.78
CA ILE A 209 14.46 12.86 -1.03
C ILE A 209 15.49 12.29 -2.00
N ARG A 210 16.72 12.11 -1.53
CA ARG A 210 17.75 11.40 -2.29
C ARG A 210 17.98 10.03 -1.69
N GLN A 211 18.04 9.00 -2.51
CA GLN A 211 18.33 7.64 -2.07
C GLN A 211 19.69 7.56 -1.34
N THR A 212 20.68 8.28 -1.87
CA THR A 212 22.04 8.34 -1.31
C THR A 212 22.10 8.95 0.09
N ASP A 213 21.18 9.86 0.45
CA ASP A 213 21.10 10.43 1.80
C ASP A 213 20.76 9.35 2.85
N PHE A 214 20.13 8.26 2.44
CA PHE A 214 19.77 7.12 3.28
C PHE A 214 20.70 5.91 3.10
N GLY A 215 21.87 6.11 2.46
CA GLY A 215 22.83 5.04 2.22
C GLY A 215 22.39 4.02 1.18
N ILE A 216 21.34 4.33 0.40
CA ILE A 216 20.87 3.49 -0.69
C ILE A 216 21.62 3.86 -1.96
N THR A 217 22.23 2.88 -2.61
CA THR A 217 22.82 3.08 -3.94
C THR A 217 21.73 2.92 -5.00
N PRO A 218 21.41 3.95 -5.79
CA PRO A 218 20.43 3.85 -6.87
C PRO A 218 20.76 2.72 -7.83
N PHE A 219 19.74 1.99 -8.28
CA PHE A 219 19.95 0.92 -9.25
C PHE A 219 20.59 1.45 -10.54
N SER A 220 21.63 0.76 -11.01
CA SER A 220 22.36 1.12 -12.22
C SER A 220 22.95 -0.11 -12.87
N VAL A 221 22.89 -0.18 -14.20
CA VAL A 221 23.50 -1.24 -15.02
C VAL A 221 24.20 -0.63 -16.24
N LEU A 222 25.01 -1.44 -16.91
CA LEU A 222 25.75 -1.06 -18.11
C LEU A 222 26.60 0.22 -17.90
N GLY A 223 27.25 0.32 -16.73
CA GLY A 223 28.08 1.49 -16.41
C GLY A 223 27.32 2.82 -16.29
N GLY A 224 26.04 2.76 -15.87
CA GLY A 224 25.20 3.97 -15.74
C GLY A 224 24.37 4.29 -16.98
N ALA A 225 24.51 3.52 -18.06
CA ALA A 225 23.73 3.78 -19.26
C ALA A 225 22.21 3.56 -19.05
N LEU A 226 21.83 2.68 -18.14
CA LEU A 226 20.45 2.54 -17.64
C LEU A 226 20.50 2.58 -16.11
N ALA A 227 19.85 3.58 -15.54
CA ALA A 227 19.86 3.82 -14.10
C ALA A 227 18.52 4.40 -13.60
N VAL A 228 18.35 4.37 -12.30
CA VAL A 228 17.31 5.08 -11.55
C VAL A 228 17.91 6.38 -11.04
N LYS A 229 17.17 7.49 -11.17
CA LYS A 229 17.57 8.78 -10.59
C LYS A 229 17.70 8.66 -9.07
N ASP A 230 18.71 9.33 -8.53
CA ASP A 230 18.88 9.44 -7.08
C ASP A 230 17.71 10.15 -6.39
N PRO A 231 17.19 11.31 -6.89
CA PRO A 231 16.01 11.94 -6.33
C PRO A 231 14.74 11.11 -6.55
N LEU A 232 13.97 10.94 -5.45
CA LEU A 232 12.63 10.35 -5.44
C LEU A 232 11.63 11.44 -5.04
N ARG A 233 10.53 11.57 -5.78
CA ARG A 233 9.42 12.43 -5.41
C ARG A 233 8.38 11.65 -4.63
N ILE A 234 8.01 12.16 -3.47
CA ILE A 234 7.02 11.57 -2.57
C ILE A 234 5.79 12.47 -2.54
N ILE A 235 4.60 11.89 -2.74
CA ILE A 235 3.32 12.57 -2.55
C ILE A 235 2.53 11.74 -1.54
N PHE A 236 1.95 12.39 -0.55
CA PHE A 236 1.20 11.68 0.47
C PHE A 236 -0.11 12.37 0.85
N ARG A 237 -1.05 11.54 1.27
CA ARG A 237 -2.26 11.92 1.99
C ARG A 237 -2.42 10.95 3.16
N ILE A 238 -2.44 11.51 4.36
CA ILE A 238 -2.60 10.77 5.61
C ILE A 238 -3.87 11.27 6.29
N GLU A 239 -4.78 10.35 6.58
CA GLU A 239 -6.02 10.64 7.29
C GLU A 239 -6.06 9.88 8.62
N GLY A 240 -6.76 10.43 9.59
CA GLY A 240 -6.95 9.76 10.87
C GLY A 240 -8.26 10.15 11.53
N VAL A 241 -8.65 9.32 12.49
CA VAL A 241 -9.88 9.43 13.25
C VAL A 241 -9.54 9.68 14.71
N ARG A 242 -10.26 10.58 15.37
CA ARG A 242 -10.04 10.92 16.78
C ARG A 242 -10.23 9.69 17.67
N VAL A 243 -9.28 9.46 18.56
CA VAL A 243 -9.35 8.39 19.57
C VAL A 243 -10.46 8.73 20.56
N GLY A 244 -11.35 7.75 20.84
CA GLY A 244 -12.50 7.96 21.74
C GLY A 244 -13.73 8.61 21.09
N SER A 245 -13.70 8.97 19.79
CA SER A 245 -14.92 9.25 19.04
C SER A 245 -15.59 7.92 18.66
N ALA A 246 -16.88 7.81 18.89
CA ALA A 246 -17.66 6.71 18.29
C ALA A 246 -17.57 6.82 16.76
N PRO A 247 -17.53 5.70 16.04
CA PRO A 247 -17.53 5.69 14.59
C PRO A 247 -18.76 6.35 13.99
#